data_e8f3e3dd87335c0feadac2e298a800eb
#
_entry.id   e8f3e3dd87335c0feadac2e298a800eb
#
_cell.length_a   1.000
_cell.length_b   1.000
_cell.length_c   1.000
_cell.angle_alpha   90.00
_cell.angle_beta   90.00
_cell.angle_gamma   90.00
#
_symmetry.space_group_name_H-M   'P 1'
#
loop_
_entity.id
_entity.type
_entity.pdbx_description
1 polymer ?
#
loop_
_entity_poly.entity_id
_entity_poly.type
_entity_poly.pdbx_seq_one_letter_code
_entity_poly.pdbx_strand_id
1 'polypeptide(L)'
;MKNNILIEAENISVIRDKKEILQDINLTIHKKDFITILGPNGAGKSMLLKCLLGFFKPNNGHIKKSEDLKISYTPQDFTIDISMPITALDFIMLNKKVKKKEILNILNELNIEDLIHKQLSVLSGGELQKILIARSLVDSPNLLVLDEPTQNLDVS
;
A
#
# COMPACT_ATOMS: atom_id res chain seq x y z
N MET A 1 27.87 -2.95 -8.66
CA MET A 1 27.05 -3.16 -7.44
C MET A 1 25.60 -2.92 -7.83
N LYS A 2 24.68 -3.89 -7.65
CA LYS A 2 23.26 -3.67 -7.96
C LYS A 2 22.75 -2.59 -7.00
N ASN A 3 22.21 -1.52 -7.56
CA ASN A 3 21.71 -0.38 -6.81
C ASN A 3 20.61 -0.88 -5.83
N ASN A 4 20.83 -0.78 -4.54
CA ASN A 4 19.90 -1.28 -3.51
C ASN A 4 18.78 -0.27 -3.20
N ILE A 5 18.86 0.93 -3.79
CA ILE A 5 17.91 2.02 -3.58
C ILE A 5 16.67 1.79 -4.46
N LEU A 6 15.51 1.84 -3.86
CA LEU A 6 14.20 1.77 -4.53
C LEU A 6 13.67 3.17 -4.84
N ILE A 7 13.71 4.07 -3.85
CA ILE A 7 13.27 5.47 -3.98
C ILE A 7 14.28 6.37 -3.26
N GLU A 8 14.63 7.47 -3.90
CA GLU A 8 15.42 8.55 -3.31
C GLU A 8 14.65 9.86 -3.49
N ALA A 9 14.26 10.48 -2.37
CA ALA A 9 13.54 11.74 -2.31
C ALA A 9 14.44 12.78 -1.66
N GLU A 10 14.66 13.91 -2.34
CA GLU A 10 15.55 14.98 -1.89
C GLU A 10 14.83 16.32 -1.87
N ASN A 11 14.87 16.99 -0.72
CA ASN A 11 14.33 18.33 -0.46
C ASN A 11 12.86 18.50 -0.88
N ILE A 12 12.06 17.46 -0.62
CA ILE A 12 10.64 17.45 -1.00
C ILE A 12 9.87 18.44 -0.15
N SER A 13 9.28 19.45 -0.80
CA SER A 13 8.38 20.39 -0.17
C SER A 13 7.07 20.48 -0.93
N VAL A 14 5.97 20.57 -0.16
CA VAL A 14 4.61 20.69 -0.71
C VAL A 14 3.88 21.83 -0.02
N ILE A 15 3.37 22.76 -0.83
CA ILE A 15 2.53 23.87 -0.40
C ILE A 15 1.14 23.67 -1.01
N ARG A 16 0.09 23.71 -0.20
CA ARG A 16 -1.30 23.67 -0.64
C ARG A 16 -2.12 24.70 0.12
N ASP A 17 -2.94 25.47 -0.60
CA ASP A 17 -3.80 26.51 -0.05
C ASP A 17 -3.02 27.50 0.85
N LYS A 18 -1.81 27.89 0.41
CA LYS A 18 -0.86 28.75 1.12
C LYS A 18 -0.31 28.16 2.43
N LYS A 19 -0.59 26.88 2.70
CA LYS A 19 -0.07 26.15 3.87
C LYS A 19 1.01 25.19 3.42
N GLU A 20 2.14 25.21 4.12
CA GLU A 20 3.20 24.25 3.93
C GLU A 20 2.80 22.93 4.59
N ILE A 21 2.67 21.87 3.76
CA ILE A 21 2.27 20.52 4.18
C ILE A 21 3.50 19.65 4.42
N LEU A 22 4.51 19.77 3.56
CA LEU A 22 5.80 19.10 3.70
C LEU A 22 6.90 20.14 3.52
N GLN A 23 7.96 20.05 4.32
CA GLN A 23 9.11 20.97 4.29
C GLN A 23 10.41 20.18 4.28
N ASP A 24 11.18 20.33 3.21
CA ASP A 24 12.56 19.82 3.02
C ASP A 24 12.74 18.34 3.43
N ILE A 25 11.76 17.49 3.08
CA ILE A 25 11.81 16.07 3.41
C ILE A 25 12.86 15.37 2.54
N ASN A 26 13.77 14.67 3.23
CA ASN A 26 14.76 13.81 2.61
C ASN A 26 14.55 12.38 3.09
N LEU A 27 14.43 11.43 2.15
CA LEU A 27 14.16 10.02 2.45
C LEU A 27 14.76 9.13 1.39
N THR A 28 15.50 8.12 1.81
CA THR A 28 15.98 7.05 0.92
C THR A 28 15.39 5.71 1.37
N ILE A 29 14.80 4.97 0.44
CA ILE A 29 14.21 3.66 0.67
C ILE A 29 15.03 2.61 -0.05
N HIS A 30 15.56 1.63 0.69
CA HIS A 30 16.32 0.53 0.14
C HIS A 30 15.48 -0.75 0.04
N LYS A 31 15.98 -1.72 -0.74
CA LYS A 31 15.41 -3.08 -0.72
C LYS A 31 15.52 -3.66 0.69
N LYS A 32 14.44 -4.26 1.18
CA LYS A 32 14.29 -4.88 2.51
C LYS A 32 14.22 -3.89 3.68
N ASP A 33 14.14 -2.58 3.44
CA ASP A 33 13.83 -1.65 4.51
C ASP A 33 12.41 -1.89 5.04
N PHE A 34 12.25 -1.67 6.34
CA PHE A 34 10.95 -1.52 6.98
C PHE A 34 10.86 -0.10 7.56
N ILE A 35 9.99 0.72 6.97
CA ILE A 35 9.88 2.15 7.31
C ILE A 35 8.47 2.42 7.84
N THR A 36 8.38 3.06 9.00
CA THR A 36 7.13 3.53 9.57
C THR A 36 7.13 5.07 9.61
N ILE A 37 6.07 5.68 9.07
CA ILE A 37 5.85 7.12 9.12
C ILE A 37 4.86 7.40 10.25
N LEU A 38 5.33 8.07 11.31
CA LEU A 38 4.54 8.41 12.47
C LEU A 38 4.29 9.92 12.54
N GLY A 39 3.14 10.30 13.09
CA GLY A 39 2.77 11.69 13.29
C GLY A 39 1.27 11.89 13.49
N PRO A 40 0.83 13.03 14.00
CA PRO A 40 -0.58 13.34 14.22
C PRO A 40 -1.36 13.41 12.89
N ASN A 41 -2.70 13.41 12.99
CA ASN A 41 -3.55 13.63 11.82
C ASN A 41 -3.27 15.03 11.25
N GLY A 42 -3.18 15.12 9.92
CA GLY A 42 -2.83 16.38 9.25
C GLY A 42 -1.32 16.69 9.17
N ALA A 43 -0.42 15.84 9.71
CA ALA A 43 1.02 16.03 9.64
C ALA A 43 1.65 15.83 8.23
N GLY A 44 0.84 15.55 7.21
CA GLY A 44 1.34 15.36 5.84
C GLY A 44 1.73 13.93 5.47
N LYS A 45 1.50 12.93 6.33
CA LYS A 45 1.87 11.52 6.08
C LYS A 45 1.36 11.02 4.72
N SER A 46 0.06 11.11 4.48
CA SER A 46 -0.55 10.67 3.20
C SER A 46 -0.11 11.56 2.02
N MET A 47 0.25 12.82 2.26
CA MET A 47 0.82 13.67 1.21
C MET A 47 2.22 13.20 0.82
N LEU A 48 3.05 12.85 1.79
CA LEU A 48 4.37 12.26 1.53
C LEU A 48 4.24 10.95 0.73
N LEU A 49 3.34 10.06 1.14
CA LEU A 49 3.07 8.82 0.40
C LEU A 49 2.62 9.12 -1.04
N LYS A 50 1.71 10.08 -1.25
CA LYS A 50 1.27 10.49 -2.59
C LYS A 50 2.42 11.01 -3.46
N CYS A 51 3.35 11.76 -2.87
CA CYS A 51 4.56 12.21 -3.59
C CYS A 51 5.47 11.01 -3.95
N LEU A 52 5.77 10.14 -2.99
CA LEU A 52 6.63 8.96 -3.21
C LEU A 52 6.03 8.01 -4.26
N LEU A 53 4.70 7.82 -4.24
CA LEU A 53 4.00 6.99 -5.21
C LEU A 53 3.91 7.66 -6.60
N GLY A 54 4.04 8.98 -6.67
CA GLY A 54 3.92 9.75 -7.92
C GLY A 54 2.49 10.20 -8.23
N PHE A 55 1.58 10.09 -7.27
CA PHE A 55 0.21 10.61 -7.39
C PHE A 55 0.14 12.13 -7.22
N PHE A 56 1.18 12.71 -6.62
CA PHE A 56 1.31 14.14 -6.45
C PHE A 56 2.75 14.58 -6.76
N LYS A 57 2.90 15.67 -7.53
CA LYS A 57 4.21 16.26 -7.81
C LYS A 57 4.53 17.30 -6.72
N PRO A 58 5.65 17.20 -6.02
CA PRO A 58 6.05 18.19 -5.03
C PRO A 58 6.30 19.57 -5.68
N ASN A 59 6.18 20.64 -4.90
CA ASN A 59 6.48 22.00 -5.35
C ASN A 59 7.99 22.20 -5.52
N ASN A 60 8.78 21.64 -4.61
CA ASN A 60 10.24 21.64 -4.65
C ASN A 60 10.79 20.25 -4.40
N GLY A 61 12.05 20.05 -4.77
CA GLY A 61 12.75 18.80 -4.65
C GLY A 61 12.48 17.83 -5.79
N HIS A 62 13.02 16.65 -5.69
CA HIS A 62 12.85 15.62 -6.71
C HIS A 62 12.82 14.22 -6.09
N ILE A 63 12.19 13.30 -6.82
CA ILE A 63 12.07 11.90 -6.43
C ILE A 63 12.58 11.05 -7.57
N LYS A 64 13.62 10.27 -7.30
CA LYS A 64 14.15 9.26 -8.21
C LYS A 64 13.63 7.91 -7.81
N LYS A 65 13.26 7.09 -8.77
CA LYS A 65 12.78 5.72 -8.58
C LYS A 65 13.65 4.75 -9.36
N SER A 66 13.89 3.58 -8.79
CA SER A 66 14.59 2.50 -9.50
C SER A 66 13.77 2.05 -10.72
N GLU A 67 14.42 1.69 -11.82
CA GLU A 67 13.77 1.21 -13.04
C GLU A 67 13.02 -0.12 -12.82
N ASP A 68 13.49 -0.95 -11.90
CA ASP A 68 12.87 -2.22 -11.52
C ASP A 68 11.81 -2.09 -10.42
N LEU A 69 11.44 -0.86 -10.03
CA LEU A 69 10.52 -0.59 -8.95
C LEU A 69 9.09 -1.07 -9.29
N LYS A 70 8.62 -2.03 -8.49
CA LYS A 70 7.24 -2.52 -8.50
C LYS A 70 6.59 -2.17 -7.17
N ILE A 71 5.68 -1.21 -7.21
CA ILE A 71 4.97 -0.75 -6.01
C ILE A 71 3.60 -1.43 -5.95
N SER A 72 3.23 -1.92 -4.77
CA SER A 72 1.85 -2.17 -4.42
C SER A 72 1.43 -1.22 -3.30
N TYR A 73 0.25 -0.62 -3.44
CA TYR A 73 -0.30 0.36 -2.50
C TYR A 73 -1.67 -0.07 -2.02
N THR A 74 -1.84 -0.11 -0.71
CA THR A 74 -3.14 -0.31 -0.05
C THR A 74 -3.55 1.02 0.59
N PRO A 75 -4.61 1.69 0.08
CA PRO A 75 -5.07 2.97 0.62
C PRO A 75 -5.74 2.79 1.98
N GLN A 76 -5.79 3.87 2.76
CA GLN A 76 -6.47 3.97 4.05
C GLN A 76 -7.97 3.66 3.93
N ASP A 77 -8.64 4.32 2.98
CA ASP A 77 -10.07 4.17 2.74
C ASP A 77 -10.31 3.19 1.59
N PHE A 78 -10.50 1.92 1.91
CA PHE A 78 -10.98 0.94 0.97
C PHE A 78 -12.43 0.59 1.30
N THR A 79 -13.35 1.17 0.55
CA THR A 79 -14.78 0.86 0.65
C THR A 79 -15.15 -0.16 -0.42
N ILE A 80 -15.77 -1.25 0.02
CA ILE A 80 -16.38 -2.24 -0.88
C ILE A 80 -17.85 -1.89 -1.01
N ASP A 81 -18.35 -1.88 -2.23
CA ASP A 81 -19.79 -1.90 -2.46
C ASP A 81 -20.33 -3.26 -1.99
N ILE A 82 -20.99 -3.27 -0.82
CA ILE A 82 -21.53 -4.46 -0.18
C ILE A 82 -22.53 -5.21 -1.09
N SER A 83 -23.11 -4.52 -2.07
CA SER A 83 -24.02 -5.12 -3.04
C SER A 83 -23.32 -6.04 -4.06
N MET A 84 -22.00 -5.96 -4.17
CA MET A 84 -21.23 -6.74 -5.13
C MET A 84 -20.99 -8.17 -4.60
N PRO A 85 -21.57 -9.21 -5.21
CA PRO A 85 -21.40 -10.61 -4.78
C PRO A 85 -20.06 -11.17 -5.28
N ILE A 86 -18.96 -10.64 -4.78
CA ILE A 86 -17.60 -11.06 -5.15
C ILE A 86 -16.96 -11.84 -4.00
N THR A 87 -16.34 -12.98 -4.31
CA THR A 87 -15.56 -13.74 -3.33
C THR A 87 -14.18 -13.11 -3.10
N ALA A 88 -13.54 -13.45 -1.99
CA ALA A 88 -12.17 -13.01 -1.70
C ALA A 88 -11.20 -13.45 -2.82
N LEU A 89 -11.36 -14.68 -3.34
CA LEU A 89 -10.54 -15.17 -4.45
C LEU A 89 -10.74 -14.35 -5.72
N ASP A 90 -11.99 -14.11 -6.11
CA ASP A 90 -12.32 -13.35 -7.33
C ASP A 90 -11.79 -11.92 -7.22
N PHE A 91 -11.91 -11.33 -6.04
CA PHE A 91 -11.37 -10.00 -5.77
C PHE A 91 -9.84 -9.95 -5.89
N ILE A 92 -9.13 -10.93 -5.32
CA ILE A 92 -7.67 -11.02 -5.44
C ILE A 92 -7.26 -11.18 -6.91
N MET A 93 -8.01 -11.96 -7.69
CA MET A 93 -7.74 -12.21 -9.10
C MET A 93 -8.16 -11.07 -10.02
N LEU A 94 -9.03 -10.16 -9.58
CA LEU A 94 -9.56 -9.08 -10.39
C LEU A 94 -8.45 -8.23 -11.02
N ASN A 95 -8.40 -8.19 -12.36
CA ASN A 95 -7.36 -7.48 -13.13
C ASN A 95 -5.92 -7.99 -12.90
N LYS A 96 -5.75 -9.21 -12.39
CA LYS A 96 -4.44 -9.83 -12.17
C LYS A 96 -4.22 -11.00 -13.14
N LYS A 97 -3.01 -11.08 -13.69
CA LYS A 97 -2.57 -12.21 -14.54
C LYS A 97 -1.72 -13.17 -13.72
N VAL A 98 -2.31 -13.73 -12.66
CA VAL A 98 -1.62 -14.60 -11.70
C VAL A 98 -2.28 -15.97 -11.65
N LYS A 99 -1.47 -17.01 -11.47
CA LYS A 99 -1.97 -18.37 -11.35
C LYS A 99 -2.60 -18.58 -9.97
N LYS A 100 -3.73 -19.30 -9.92
CA LYS A 100 -4.41 -19.64 -8.66
C LYS A 100 -3.45 -20.25 -7.62
N LYS A 101 -2.47 -21.06 -8.04
CA LYS A 101 -1.47 -21.66 -7.15
C LYS A 101 -0.62 -20.63 -6.41
N GLU A 102 -0.25 -19.52 -7.07
CA GLU A 102 0.56 -18.45 -6.46
C GLU A 102 -0.26 -17.71 -5.40
N ILE A 103 -1.55 -17.48 -5.69
CA ILE A 103 -2.48 -16.90 -4.72
C ILE A 103 -2.62 -17.80 -3.49
N LEU A 104 -2.82 -19.11 -3.69
CA LEU A 104 -2.93 -20.05 -2.58
C LEU A 104 -1.69 -20.08 -1.69
N ASN A 105 -0.50 -19.96 -2.26
CA ASN A 105 0.75 -19.86 -1.47
C ASN A 105 0.73 -18.60 -0.58
N ILE A 106 0.35 -17.44 -1.11
CA ILE A 106 0.27 -16.19 -0.34
C ILE A 106 -0.76 -16.31 0.78
N LEU A 107 -1.93 -16.90 0.49
CA LEU A 107 -2.98 -17.10 1.49
C LEU A 107 -2.54 -18.03 2.61
N ASN A 108 -1.80 -19.10 2.28
CA ASN A 108 -1.22 -20.01 3.25
C ASN A 108 -0.17 -19.31 4.14
N GLU A 109 0.72 -18.50 3.57
CA GLU A 109 1.69 -17.71 4.33
C GLU A 109 1.00 -16.72 5.30
N LEU A 110 -0.18 -16.22 4.95
CA LEU A 110 -0.97 -15.29 5.77
C LEU A 110 -1.96 -16.01 6.71
N ASN A 111 -2.07 -17.35 6.63
CA ASN A 111 -3.04 -18.18 7.38
C ASN A 111 -4.49 -17.70 7.19
N ILE A 112 -4.93 -17.57 5.92
CA ILE A 112 -6.26 -17.08 5.54
C ILE A 112 -6.90 -17.88 4.40
N GLU A 113 -6.50 -19.13 4.18
CA GLU A 113 -7.00 -19.99 3.09
C GLU A 113 -8.51 -20.25 3.22
N ASP A 114 -9.02 -20.25 4.43
CA ASP A 114 -10.45 -20.43 4.73
C ASP A 114 -11.32 -19.26 4.26
N LEU A 115 -10.72 -18.09 3.97
CA LEU A 115 -11.44 -16.90 3.54
C LEU A 115 -11.70 -16.86 2.03
N ILE A 116 -11.02 -17.67 1.21
CA ILE A 116 -11.01 -17.51 -0.24
C ILE A 116 -12.40 -17.64 -0.91
N HIS A 117 -13.30 -18.42 -0.30
CA HIS A 117 -14.64 -18.64 -0.81
C HIS A 117 -15.70 -17.78 -0.12
N LYS A 118 -15.33 -17.02 0.90
CA LYS A 118 -16.24 -16.07 1.55
C LYS A 118 -16.46 -14.85 0.65
N GLN A 119 -17.66 -14.32 0.65
CA GLN A 119 -17.95 -13.02 0.03
C GLN A 119 -17.26 -11.91 0.83
N LEU A 120 -16.78 -10.87 0.14
CA LEU A 120 -16.14 -9.75 0.82
C LEU A 120 -17.07 -9.05 1.81
N SER A 121 -18.36 -9.02 1.53
CA SER A 121 -19.40 -8.40 2.36
C SER A 121 -19.61 -9.04 3.74
N VAL A 122 -19.15 -10.30 3.91
CA VAL A 122 -19.31 -11.02 5.19
C VAL A 122 -18.00 -11.11 5.98
N LEU A 123 -16.92 -10.53 5.46
CA LEU A 123 -15.62 -10.51 6.14
C LEU A 123 -15.64 -9.46 7.26
N SER A 124 -15.03 -9.79 8.39
CA SER A 124 -14.68 -8.80 9.41
C SER A 124 -13.66 -7.80 8.87
N GLY A 125 -13.52 -6.63 9.49
CA GLY A 125 -12.54 -5.62 9.09
C GLY A 125 -11.11 -6.19 9.03
N GLY A 126 -10.72 -7.00 10.02
CA GLY A 126 -9.42 -7.65 10.05
C GLY A 126 -9.23 -8.72 8.98
N GLU A 127 -10.26 -9.53 8.66
CA GLU A 127 -10.22 -10.49 7.56
C GLU A 127 -10.10 -9.77 6.22
N LEU A 128 -10.89 -8.71 6.01
CA LEU A 128 -10.82 -7.89 4.81
C LEU A 128 -9.42 -7.27 4.64
N GLN A 129 -8.84 -6.74 5.71
CA GLN A 129 -7.48 -6.19 5.66
C GLN A 129 -6.44 -7.22 5.24
N LYS A 130 -6.53 -8.46 5.73
CA LYS A 130 -5.66 -9.56 5.30
C LYS A 130 -5.83 -9.88 3.81
N ILE A 131 -7.07 -9.86 3.30
CA ILE A 131 -7.35 -10.05 1.86
C ILE A 131 -6.76 -8.92 1.03
N LEU A 132 -6.83 -7.65 1.49
CA LEU A 132 -6.20 -6.50 0.82
C LEU A 132 -4.69 -6.65 0.76
N ILE A 133 -4.06 -7.10 1.85
CA ILE A 133 -2.63 -7.38 1.90
C ILE A 133 -2.29 -8.53 0.93
N ALA A 134 -3.04 -9.64 0.96
CA ALA A 134 -2.83 -10.75 0.03
C ALA A 134 -2.89 -10.28 -1.43
N ARG A 135 -3.91 -9.51 -1.79
CA ARG A 135 -4.06 -8.91 -3.13
C ARG A 135 -2.87 -8.03 -3.51
N SER A 136 -2.32 -7.28 -2.56
CA SER A 136 -1.18 -6.40 -2.81
C SER A 136 0.13 -7.16 -3.03
N LEU A 137 0.25 -8.38 -2.53
CA LEU A 137 1.44 -9.23 -2.68
C LEU A 137 1.45 -10.04 -3.99
N VAL A 138 0.29 -10.23 -4.62
CA VAL A 138 0.12 -11.10 -5.80
C VAL A 138 1.03 -10.72 -6.97
N ASP A 139 1.30 -9.44 -7.19
CA ASP A 139 2.18 -8.98 -8.27
C ASP A 139 3.68 -9.05 -7.91
N SER A 140 4.01 -9.68 -6.78
CA SER A 140 5.39 -9.75 -6.26
C SER A 140 6.07 -8.37 -6.25
N PRO A 141 5.51 -7.38 -5.54
CA PRO A 141 6.08 -6.05 -5.45
C PRO A 141 7.43 -6.10 -4.73
N ASN A 142 8.33 -5.17 -5.06
CA ASN A 142 9.54 -4.96 -4.28
C ASN A 142 9.43 -3.78 -3.30
N LEU A 143 8.30 -3.07 -3.34
CA LEU A 143 7.89 -2.07 -2.34
C LEU A 143 6.39 -2.20 -2.07
N LEU A 144 6.04 -2.52 -0.83
CA LEU A 144 4.67 -2.53 -0.34
C LEU A 144 4.44 -1.28 0.51
N VAL A 145 3.40 -0.53 0.18
CA VAL A 145 2.99 0.68 0.90
C VAL A 145 1.60 0.48 1.48
N LEU A 146 1.50 0.58 2.80
CA LEU A 146 0.24 0.48 3.54
C LEU A 146 -0.05 1.82 4.21
N ASP A 147 -1.20 2.43 3.88
CA ASP A 147 -1.63 3.69 4.48
C ASP A 147 -2.66 3.39 5.58
N GLU A 148 -2.28 3.61 6.84
CA GLU A 148 -3.09 3.36 8.05
C GLU A 148 -3.75 1.97 8.10
N PRO A 149 -3.00 0.87 7.97
CA PRO A 149 -3.57 -0.48 7.80
C PRO A 149 -4.32 -1.01 9.02
N THR A 150 -4.32 -0.30 10.15
CA THR A 150 -4.91 -0.76 11.41
C THR A 150 -6.19 -0.03 11.82
N GLN A 151 -6.66 0.94 11.04
CA GLN A 151 -7.82 1.77 11.40
C GLN A 151 -9.14 0.99 11.55
N ASN A 152 -9.27 -0.16 10.88
CA ASN A 152 -10.46 -1.00 10.92
C ASN A 152 -10.28 -2.27 11.77
N LEU A 153 -9.21 -2.34 12.55
CA LEU A 153 -9.02 -3.42 13.50
C LEU A 153 -9.64 -2.99 14.84
N ASP A 154 -10.79 -3.59 15.19
CA ASP A 154 -11.31 -3.50 16.53
C ASP A 154 -10.26 -4.07 17.49
N VAL A 155 -9.63 -3.19 18.27
CA VAL A 155 -8.77 -3.59 19.38
C VAL A 155 -9.70 -3.96 20.52
N SER A 156 -10.22 -5.20 20.47
CA SER A 156 -10.92 -5.84 21.59
C SER A 156 -9.93 -6.51 22.52
#